data_75397127830d25adaff4b9ac398a9913
#
_entry.id   75397127830d25adaff4b9ac398a9913
#
_cell.length_a   1.000
_cell.length_b   1.000
_cell.length_c   1.000
_cell.angle_alpha   90.00
_cell.angle_beta   90.00
_cell.angle_gamma   90.00
#
_symmetry.space_group_name_H-M   'P 1'
#
loop_
_entity.id
_entity.type
_entity.pdbx_description
1 polymer ?
#
loop_
_entity_poly.entity_id
_entity_poly.type
_entity_poly.pdbx_seq_one_letter_code
_entity_poly.pdbx_strand_id
1 'polypeptide(L)'
;MCGIVGYTGPQSASHPLIEGLRRLEYRGYDSAGIALGTPGKLFIQKKAGKLSNLENSLDESLPVVHSGIGHTRWATHGGPTDGNAHPHVDNEGKLAVIHNGIIENYTELRSQLEAKGHKFSSETDTESVAHLLSDLRKEHNGDLTAAMRDAVKALRGSFTLLAIHADAPDVIVGVRRNSPLVVGLGDGENFMASDVAAFIEFTKRAIELGQDEVVTMTPTSVEITDLDGKPVKPKQYEISWDASAAQKGGFAHFMLKEIFEQPKAVADTLIGRLSDNNQIVLDELHMSTEEIRSLKKITVIACGSAYHAGMVAKYAIEKWAKIPVDVEIASEFRYRDPIIDPSTLIIAISQSGETMDTLMAVRHAKAAGGRVLAICNTNSSTIPRESDAVLYTHAGPEIAVASTKALLTQIIAVYLIGLHLGQVNGSLKDSEVRDLYKELLELPGKIEQILETVEPLRELTRTFAQNNTVLFLGRNIGYPVALEGALKLKELAYIHAEGFAGGELKHGPIALIDQGTPVIAILPAGHEHALDEKMPSNIQEVKARGARVIVIAEEGAHVEGAEHVIRIPIAPALFQPVLATVPLQVFAYEMAVVRGNDVDQPRNLAKSVTVE
;
A
#
# COMPACT_ATOMS: atom_id res chain seq x y z
N MET A 1 -9.36 -1.76 0.30
CA MET A 1 -9.69 -0.57 1.14
C MET A 1 -10.69 0.28 0.39
N CYS A 2 -11.64 0.91 1.06
CA CYS A 2 -12.67 1.74 0.43
C CYS A 2 -12.21 3.20 0.30
N GLY A 3 -12.85 3.98 -0.60
CA GLY A 3 -12.67 5.42 -0.68
C GLY A 3 -13.79 6.15 0.05
N ILE A 4 -13.43 7.09 0.92
CA ILE A 4 -14.37 8.00 1.62
C ILE A 4 -14.13 9.42 1.15
N VAL A 5 -15.20 10.15 0.85
CA VAL A 5 -15.18 11.59 0.58
C VAL A 5 -16.38 12.25 1.27
N GLY A 6 -16.15 13.33 2.00
CA GLY A 6 -17.16 14.25 2.50
C GLY A 6 -16.85 15.65 2.03
N TYR A 7 -17.85 16.41 1.63
CA TYR A 7 -17.72 17.78 1.16
C TYR A 7 -18.83 18.67 1.73
N THR A 8 -18.45 19.88 2.12
CA THR A 8 -19.39 20.96 2.43
C THR A 8 -18.78 22.30 2.00
N GLY A 9 -19.53 23.10 1.21
CA GLY A 9 -19.01 24.33 0.61
C GLY A 9 -19.94 24.95 -0.43
N PRO A 10 -19.48 25.97 -1.18
CA PRO A 10 -20.32 26.74 -2.11
C PRO A 10 -20.62 26.00 -3.43
N GLN A 11 -19.85 24.98 -3.79
CA GLN A 11 -20.06 24.25 -5.04
C GLN A 11 -21.21 23.23 -4.92
N SER A 12 -21.73 22.74 -6.06
CA SER A 12 -22.61 21.58 -6.05
C SER A 12 -21.83 20.37 -5.54
N ALA A 13 -22.26 19.79 -4.42
CA ALA A 13 -21.55 18.73 -3.72
C ALA A 13 -21.29 17.48 -4.56
N SER A 14 -22.15 17.20 -5.55
CA SER A 14 -21.97 16.06 -6.47
C SER A 14 -20.63 16.11 -7.21
N HIS A 15 -20.17 17.29 -7.62
CA HIS A 15 -18.92 17.45 -8.37
C HIS A 15 -17.68 17.09 -7.52
N PRO A 16 -17.39 17.74 -6.38
CA PRO A 16 -16.22 17.37 -5.58
C PRO A 16 -16.30 15.95 -5.00
N LEU A 17 -17.50 15.42 -4.75
CA LEU A 17 -17.66 14.03 -4.32
C LEU A 17 -17.24 13.04 -5.41
N ILE A 18 -17.77 13.19 -6.63
CA ILE A 18 -17.47 12.27 -7.74
C ILE A 18 -16.01 12.39 -8.15
N GLU A 19 -15.44 13.60 -8.25
CA GLU A 19 -14.02 13.79 -8.56
C GLU A 19 -13.12 13.17 -7.48
N GLY A 20 -13.45 13.37 -6.21
CA GLY A 20 -12.73 12.75 -5.10
C GLY A 20 -12.83 11.22 -5.11
N LEU A 21 -14.01 10.66 -5.35
CA LEU A 21 -14.21 9.21 -5.47
C LEU A 21 -13.47 8.62 -6.68
N ARG A 22 -13.43 9.33 -7.83
CA ARG A 22 -12.68 8.88 -9.02
C ARG A 22 -11.19 8.73 -8.71
N ARG A 23 -10.62 9.61 -7.90
CA ARG A 23 -9.24 9.52 -7.46
C ARG A 23 -8.99 8.46 -6.41
N LEU A 24 -10.03 8.03 -5.71
CA LEU A 24 -9.97 6.96 -4.71
C LEU A 24 -10.44 5.60 -5.24
N GLU A 25 -10.87 5.49 -6.50
CA GLU A 25 -11.43 4.25 -7.04
C GLU A 25 -10.42 3.09 -7.00
N TYR A 26 -9.11 3.37 -7.07
CA TYR A 26 -8.06 2.37 -6.89
C TYR A 26 -8.10 1.68 -5.51
N ARG A 27 -8.79 2.28 -4.53
CA ARG A 27 -8.97 1.71 -3.18
C ARG A 27 -10.14 0.73 -3.11
N GLY A 28 -11.17 0.88 -3.94
CA GLY A 28 -12.34 0.00 -3.95
C GLY A 28 -13.22 0.31 -5.14
N TYR A 29 -13.71 -0.72 -5.81
CA TYR A 29 -14.46 -0.61 -7.07
C TYR A 29 -15.59 -1.64 -7.20
N ASP A 30 -15.98 -2.28 -6.08
CA ASP A 30 -17.07 -3.27 -6.05
C ASP A 30 -18.45 -2.64 -6.01
N SER A 31 -18.55 -1.43 -5.49
CA SER A 31 -19.73 -0.57 -5.56
C SER A 31 -19.38 0.86 -5.21
N ALA A 32 -20.22 1.81 -5.63
CA ALA A 32 -20.07 3.23 -5.29
C ALA A 32 -21.43 3.84 -4.94
N GLY A 33 -21.42 4.94 -4.16
CA GLY A 33 -22.63 5.68 -3.87
C GLY A 33 -22.37 7.01 -3.17
N ILE A 34 -23.38 7.87 -3.21
CA ILE A 34 -23.40 9.19 -2.61
C ILE A 34 -24.66 9.43 -1.79
N ALA A 35 -24.53 10.23 -0.74
CA ALA A 35 -25.66 10.85 -0.03
C ALA A 35 -25.50 12.37 -0.10
N LEU A 36 -26.52 13.07 -0.60
CA LEU A 36 -26.54 14.51 -0.75
C LEU A 36 -27.54 15.11 0.26
N GLY A 37 -27.10 16.13 1.00
CA GLY A 37 -27.87 16.77 2.05
C GLY A 37 -28.87 17.77 1.50
N THR A 38 -30.18 17.46 1.57
CA THR A 38 -31.25 18.42 1.33
C THR A 38 -32.00 18.69 2.64
N PRO A 39 -32.56 19.89 2.85
CA PRO A 39 -33.33 20.17 4.06
C PRO A 39 -34.49 19.19 4.26
N GLY A 40 -34.47 18.48 5.38
CA GLY A 40 -35.50 17.51 5.78
C GLY A 40 -35.48 16.17 5.02
N LYS A 41 -34.57 15.98 4.06
CA LYS A 41 -34.44 14.76 3.25
C LYS A 41 -33.01 14.54 2.80
N LEU A 42 -32.61 13.28 2.61
CA LEU A 42 -31.38 12.92 1.92
C LEU A 42 -31.69 12.37 0.52
N PHE A 43 -30.89 12.78 -0.45
CA PHE A 43 -30.87 12.12 -1.75
C PHE A 43 -29.78 11.05 -1.70
N ILE A 44 -30.14 9.79 -1.99
CA ILE A 44 -29.21 8.64 -1.97
C ILE A 44 -29.19 8.00 -3.34
N GLN A 45 -28.03 7.83 -3.91
CA GLN A 45 -27.81 7.04 -5.12
C GLN A 45 -26.61 6.13 -4.93
N LYS A 46 -26.77 4.85 -5.25
CA LYS A 46 -25.73 3.84 -5.10
C LYS A 46 -25.84 2.72 -6.13
N LYS A 47 -24.69 2.21 -6.59
CA LYS A 47 -24.59 1.21 -7.65
C LYS A 47 -23.49 0.19 -7.36
N ALA A 48 -23.76 -1.07 -7.67
CA ALA A 48 -22.75 -2.12 -7.73
C ALA A 48 -21.83 -1.89 -8.95
N GLY A 49 -20.55 -2.30 -8.79
CA GLY A 49 -19.51 -2.15 -9.80
C GLY A 49 -18.75 -0.83 -9.71
N LYS A 50 -18.01 -0.50 -10.76
CA LYS A 50 -17.15 0.69 -10.84
C LYS A 50 -17.92 2.00 -10.69
N LEU A 51 -17.21 3.06 -10.32
CA LEU A 51 -17.77 4.41 -10.16
C LEU A 51 -18.55 4.88 -11.39
N SER A 52 -18.12 4.50 -12.59
CA SER A 52 -18.83 4.78 -13.84
C SER A 52 -20.28 4.29 -13.86
N ASN A 53 -20.60 3.19 -13.15
CA ASN A 53 -21.98 2.72 -13.03
C ASN A 53 -22.83 3.67 -12.19
N LEU A 54 -22.25 4.24 -11.13
CA LEU A 54 -22.91 5.30 -10.35
C LEU A 54 -23.10 6.54 -11.22
N GLU A 55 -22.04 7.03 -11.88
CA GLU A 55 -22.09 8.22 -12.74
C GLU A 55 -23.17 8.10 -13.82
N ASN A 56 -23.25 6.97 -14.51
CA ASN A 56 -24.27 6.70 -15.52
C ASN A 56 -25.70 6.62 -14.97
N SER A 57 -25.85 6.44 -13.65
CA SER A 57 -27.15 6.41 -12.97
C SER A 57 -27.58 7.77 -12.41
N LEU A 58 -26.67 8.75 -12.42
CA LEU A 58 -26.95 10.13 -12.04
C LEU A 58 -27.54 10.85 -13.25
N ASP A 59 -28.73 11.39 -13.11
CA ASP A 59 -29.46 12.11 -14.18
C ASP A 59 -29.55 13.61 -13.88
N GLU A 60 -30.19 14.36 -14.79
CA GLU A 60 -30.39 15.81 -14.66
C GLU A 60 -31.26 16.21 -13.44
N SER A 61 -31.89 15.24 -12.75
CA SER A 61 -32.71 15.47 -11.57
C SER A 61 -31.91 15.56 -10.26
N LEU A 62 -30.57 15.48 -10.32
CA LEU A 62 -29.70 15.64 -9.16
C LEU A 62 -29.98 16.97 -8.45
N PRO A 63 -30.24 16.96 -7.13
CA PRO A 63 -30.45 18.19 -6.39
C PRO A 63 -29.14 19.00 -6.37
N VAL A 64 -29.24 20.29 -6.67
CA VAL A 64 -28.13 21.22 -6.45
C VAL A 64 -28.05 21.51 -4.97
N VAL A 65 -27.14 20.87 -4.27
CA VAL A 65 -26.91 21.01 -2.82
C VAL A 65 -25.44 21.18 -2.52
N HIS A 66 -25.12 21.65 -1.34
CA HIS A 66 -23.82 22.16 -0.97
C HIS A 66 -23.04 21.23 -0.04
N SER A 67 -23.60 20.09 0.32
CA SER A 67 -22.95 19.13 1.20
C SER A 67 -23.34 17.70 0.87
N GLY A 68 -22.45 16.77 1.18
CA GLY A 68 -22.70 15.36 0.98
C GLY A 68 -21.52 14.48 1.37
N ILE A 69 -21.78 13.17 1.36
CA ILE A 69 -20.78 12.13 1.60
C ILE A 69 -20.82 11.12 0.45
N GLY A 70 -19.68 10.56 0.10
CA GLY A 70 -19.53 9.59 -0.98
C GLY A 70 -18.56 8.48 -0.64
N HIS A 71 -18.76 7.32 -1.27
CA HIS A 71 -18.03 6.11 -0.96
C HIS A 71 -17.78 5.25 -2.19
N THR A 72 -16.58 4.67 -2.31
CA THR A 72 -16.27 3.53 -3.18
C THR A 72 -15.90 2.35 -2.31
N ARG A 73 -16.58 1.21 -2.53
CA ARG A 73 -16.51 0.06 -1.62
C ARG A 73 -15.61 -1.05 -2.15
N TRP A 74 -14.83 -1.60 -1.24
CA TRP A 74 -14.24 -2.92 -1.29
C TRP A 74 -15.04 -3.82 -0.35
N ALA A 75 -15.69 -4.86 -0.87
CA ALA A 75 -16.62 -5.68 -0.09
C ALA A 75 -15.89 -6.55 0.95
N THR A 76 -16.27 -6.38 2.21
CA THR A 76 -15.84 -7.23 3.35
C THR A 76 -16.99 -8.05 3.89
N HIS A 77 -18.14 -7.42 4.18
CA HIS A 77 -19.36 -8.05 4.67
C HIS A 77 -20.51 -7.82 3.69
N GLY A 78 -21.12 -8.88 3.21
CA GLY A 78 -22.15 -8.85 2.16
C GLY A 78 -21.58 -8.65 0.75
N GLY A 79 -22.17 -9.28 -0.27
CA GLY A 79 -21.73 -9.24 -1.67
C GLY A 79 -21.80 -7.83 -2.29
N PRO A 80 -21.19 -7.65 -3.49
CA PRO A 80 -21.23 -6.38 -4.21
C PRO A 80 -22.58 -6.18 -4.91
N THR A 81 -23.57 -5.70 -4.17
CA THR A 81 -24.94 -5.41 -4.64
C THR A 81 -25.30 -3.95 -4.39
N ASP A 82 -26.30 -3.41 -5.09
CA ASP A 82 -26.81 -2.05 -4.83
C ASP A 82 -27.28 -1.90 -3.38
N GLY A 83 -27.89 -2.94 -2.78
CA GLY A 83 -28.33 -2.94 -1.38
C GLY A 83 -27.20 -2.81 -0.38
N ASN A 84 -26.09 -3.51 -0.62
CA ASN A 84 -24.91 -3.52 0.23
C ASN A 84 -23.93 -2.38 -0.06
N ALA A 85 -24.13 -1.59 -1.11
CA ALA A 85 -23.35 -0.39 -1.38
C ALA A 85 -23.61 0.69 -0.30
N HIS A 86 -22.58 1.48 0.02
CA HIS A 86 -22.74 2.67 0.87
C HIS A 86 -23.23 3.87 0.05
N PRO A 87 -23.88 4.84 0.69
CA PRO A 87 -24.21 4.98 2.11
C PRO A 87 -25.32 4.03 2.61
N HIS A 88 -25.27 3.71 3.91
CA HIS A 88 -26.39 3.08 4.63
C HIS A 88 -27.18 4.15 5.39
N VAL A 89 -28.50 3.94 5.50
CA VAL A 89 -29.41 4.91 6.11
C VAL A 89 -30.15 4.30 7.30
N ASP A 90 -30.62 5.15 8.19
CA ASP A 90 -31.54 4.77 9.25
C ASP A 90 -32.95 4.45 8.70
N ASN A 91 -33.84 3.89 9.53
CA ASN A 91 -35.19 3.53 9.10
C ASN A 91 -36.07 4.75 8.72
N GLU A 92 -35.69 5.96 9.12
CA GLU A 92 -36.39 7.20 8.78
C GLU A 92 -35.87 7.80 7.44
N GLY A 93 -34.74 7.31 6.92
CA GLY A 93 -34.09 7.83 5.71
C GLY A 93 -33.51 9.23 5.90
N LYS A 94 -33.26 9.65 7.14
CA LYS A 94 -32.77 10.98 7.49
C LYS A 94 -31.30 11.04 7.88
N LEU A 95 -30.73 9.93 8.30
CA LEU A 95 -29.31 9.80 8.64
C LEU A 95 -28.64 8.87 7.65
N ALA A 96 -27.53 9.29 7.06
CA ALA A 96 -26.71 8.46 6.20
C ALA A 96 -25.29 8.31 6.75
N VAL A 97 -24.73 7.10 6.64
CA VAL A 97 -23.39 6.74 7.11
C VAL A 97 -22.61 6.06 5.98
N ILE A 98 -21.35 6.42 5.86
CA ILE A 98 -20.35 5.68 5.07
C ILE A 98 -19.23 5.21 6.01
N HIS A 99 -18.61 4.08 5.66
CA HIS A 99 -17.68 3.39 6.54
C HIS A 99 -16.55 2.72 5.75
N ASN A 100 -15.32 2.89 6.23
CA ASN A 100 -14.16 2.09 5.88
C ASN A 100 -13.75 1.28 7.10
N GLY A 101 -13.50 -0.01 6.95
CA GLY A 101 -13.05 -0.88 8.04
C GLY A 101 -14.00 -2.03 8.33
N ILE A 102 -13.96 -2.52 9.57
CA ILE A 102 -14.82 -3.61 10.07
C ILE A 102 -15.29 -3.26 11.49
N ILE A 103 -16.59 -3.40 11.71
CA ILE A 103 -17.20 -3.35 13.05
C ILE A 103 -17.30 -4.77 13.59
N GLU A 104 -16.33 -5.16 14.39
CA GLU A 104 -16.18 -6.55 14.87
C GLU A 104 -17.37 -7.05 15.72
N ASN A 105 -18.00 -6.15 16.48
CA ASN A 105 -19.17 -6.48 17.30
C ASN A 105 -20.51 -6.22 16.60
N TYR A 106 -20.54 -6.13 15.25
CA TYR A 106 -21.75 -5.80 14.50
C TYR A 106 -22.90 -6.79 14.72
N THR A 107 -22.61 -8.07 14.88
CA THR A 107 -23.65 -9.11 15.11
C THR A 107 -24.38 -8.89 16.43
N GLU A 108 -23.65 -8.51 17.48
CA GLU A 108 -24.22 -8.18 18.78
C GLU A 108 -25.07 -6.91 18.69
N LEU A 109 -24.52 -5.85 18.06
CA LEU A 109 -25.24 -4.59 17.85
C LEU A 109 -26.49 -4.80 17.01
N ARG A 110 -26.44 -5.56 15.93
CA ARG A 110 -27.57 -5.88 15.07
C ARG A 110 -28.70 -6.54 15.88
N SER A 111 -28.38 -7.55 16.68
CA SER A 111 -29.36 -8.24 17.51
C SER A 111 -30.03 -7.29 18.51
N GLN A 112 -29.28 -6.38 19.14
CA GLN A 112 -29.81 -5.38 20.07
C GLN A 112 -30.73 -4.37 19.35
N LEU A 113 -30.36 -3.91 18.17
CA LEU A 113 -31.13 -2.95 17.39
C LEU A 113 -32.39 -3.57 16.80
N GLU A 114 -32.33 -4.82 16.32
CA GLU A 114 -33.52 -5.58 15.90
C GLU A 114 -34.52 -5.76 17.07
N ALA A 115 -34.04 -6.03 18.28
CA ALA A 115 -34.88 -6.10 19.47
C ALA A 115 -35.54 -4.75 19.83
N LYS A 116 -34.92 -3.61 19.45
CA LYS A 116 -35.51 -2.27 19.56
C LYS A 116 -36.48 -1.92 18.41
N GLY A 117 -36.61 -2.79 17.40
CA GLY A 117 -37.54 -2.62 16.28
C GLY A 117 -36.93 -2.07 15.01
N HIS A 118 -35.59 -1.91 14.93
CA HIS A 118 -34.91 -1.53 13.69
C HIS A 118 -35.01 -2.65 12.65
N LYS A 119 -35.20 -2.26 11.40
CA LYS A 119 -35.24 -3.18 10.24
C LYS A 119 -33.99 -3.00 9.41
N PHE A 120 -33.29 -4.08 9.16
CA PHE A 120 -32.10 -4.11 8.34
C PHE A 120 -32.44 -4.47 6.89
N SER A 121 -31.85 -3.76 5.96
CA SER A 121 -32.04 -3.91 4.51
C SER A 121 -30.80 -4.46 3.81
N SER A 122 -29.65 -4.50 4.50
CA SER A 122 -28.39 -4.98 3.96
C SER A 122 -27.76 -6.07 4.83
N GLU A 123 -26.71 -6.69 4.29
CA GLU A 123 -25.88 -7.69 4.97
C GLU A 123 -24.63 -7.08 5.61
N THR A 124 -24.48 -5.73 5.55
CA THR A 124 -23.26 -5.05 5.97
C THR A 124 -23.25 -4.80 7.48
N ASP A 125 -22.05 -4.74 8.03
CA ASP A 125 -21.80 -4.28 9.40
C ASP A 125 -22.14 -2.79 9.58
N THR A 126 -21.99 -1.99 8.55
CA THR A 126 -22.20 -0.53 8.55
C THR A 126 -23.63 -0.11 8.84
N GLU A 127 -24.63 -0.87 8.39
CA GLU A 127 -26.03 -0.52 8.64
C GLU A 127 -26.35 -0.51 10.15
N SER A 128 -25.66 -1.34 10.95
CA SER A 128 -25.78 -1.30 12.42
C SER A 128 -25.32 0.03 13.01
N VAL A 129 -24.32 0.68 12.40
CA VAL A 129 -23.86 2.01 12.82
C VAL A 129 -24.89 3.08 12.50
N ALA A 130 -25.56 3.02 11.33
CA ALA A 130 -26.60 3.98 10.97
C ALA A 130 -27.77 3.95 11.97
N HIS A 131 -28.23 2.75 12.36
CA HIS A 131 -29.29 2.61 13.36
C HIS A 131 -28.84 3.00 14.76
N LEU A 132 -27.64 2.65 15.17
CA LEU A 132 -27.07 3.05 16.47
C LEU A 132 -26.98 4.59 16.57
N LEU A 133 -26.44 5.25 15.55
CA LEU A 133 -26.35 6.72 15.51
C LEU A 133 -27.73 7.39 15.52
N SER A 134 -28.73 6.80 14.85
CA SER A 134 -30.10 7.32 14.87
C SER A 134 -30.70 7.31 16.29
N ASP A 135 -30.49 6.22 17.04
CA ASP A 135 -30.93 6.13 18.44
C ASP A 135 -30.19 7.15 19.31
N LEU A 136 -28.86 7.13 19.28
CA LEU A 136 -28.03 8.02 20.10
C LEU A 136 -28.27 9.51 19.79
N ARG A 137 -28.52 9.87 18.53
CA ARG A 137 -28.86 11.25 18.17
C ARG A 137 -30.16 11.72 18.83
N LYS A 138 -31.17 10.84 18.95
CA LYS A 138 -32.42 11.13 19.67
C LYS A 138 -32.14 11.36 21.15
N GLU A 139 -31.29 10.55 21.77
CA GLU A 139 -30.88 10.68 23.17
C GLU A 139 -30.13 12.01 23.43
N HIS A 140 -29.36 12.48 22.44
CA HIS A 140 -28.61 13.75 22.47
C HIS A 140 -29.38 14.94 21.88
N ASN A 141 -30.71 14.92 21.81
CA ASN A 141 -31.58 16.02 21.35
C ASN A 141 -31.21 16.53 19.95
N GLY A 142 -30.71 15.66 19.08
CA GLY A 142 -30.35 15.99 17.69
C GLY A 142 -28.88 16.30 17.45
N ASP A 143 -28.02 16.29 18.46
CA ASP A 143 -26.57 16.48 18.32
C ASP A 143 -25.89 15.22 17.75
N LEU A 144 -25.54 15.29 16.47
CA LEU A 144 -24.88 14.18 15.76
C LEU A 144 -23.43 13.98 16.24
N THR A 145 -22.74 15.04 16.67
CA THR A 145 -21.37 14.96 17.19
C THR A 145 -21.31 14.22 18.51
N ALA A 146 -22.24 14.52 19.43
CA ALA A 146 -22.36 13.81 20.70
C ALA A 146 -22.75 12.33 20.47
N ALA A 147 -23.69 12.09 19.56
CA ALA A 147 -24.08 10.72 19.17
C ALA A 147 -22.89 9.92 18.59
N MET A 148 -22.06 10.55 17.76
CA MET A 148 -20.86 9.90 17.20
C MET A 148 -19.85 9.52 18.29
N ARG A 149 -19.61 10.40 19.27
CA ARG A 149 -18.71 10.08 20.41
C ARG A 149 -19.17 8.85 21.18
N ASP A 150 -20.44 8.75 21.46
CA ASP A 150 -20.98 7.61 22.22
C ASP A 150 -21.07 6.34 21.36
N ALA A 151 -21.35 6.47 20.05
CA ALA A 151 -21.27 5.34 19.13
C ALA A 151 -19.85 4.74 19.11
N VAL A 152 -18.81 5.57 19.02
CA VAL A 152 -17.40 5.12 19.01
C VAL A 152 -17.03 4.35 20.28
N LYS A 153 -17.57 4.72 21.44
CA LYS A 153 -17.36 3.99 22.70
C LYS A 153 -18.00 2.59 22.67
N ALA A 154 -19.11 2.43 21.93
CA ALA A 154 -19.82 1.16 21.80
C ALA A 154 -19.24 0.25 20.70
N LEU A 155 -18.53 0.81 19.72
CA LEU A 155 -17.98 0.08 18.58
C LEU A 155 -16.63 -0.56 18.90
N ARG A 156 -16.42 -1.79 18.40
CA ARG A 156 -15.13 -2.49 18.41
C ARG A 156 -14.65 -2.70 16.97
N GLY A 157 -13.33 -2.67 16.79
CA GLY A 157 -12.68 -2.89 15.48
C GLY A 157 -11.97 -1.67 14.93
N SER A 158 -11.66 -1.73 13.66
CA SER A 158 -10.95 -0.68 12.90
C SER A 158 -11.93 -0.01 11.95
N PHE A 159 -12.10 1.32 12.05
CA PHE A 159 -13.11 2.02 11.25
C PHE A 159 -12.77 3.49 10.99
N THR A 160 -13.28 3.99 9.89
CA THR A 160 -13.51 5.42 9.60
C THR A 160 -14.97 5.60 9.24
N LEU A 161 -15.64 6.51 9.92
CA LEU A 161 -17.05 6.80 9.71
C LEU A 161 -17.24 8.26 9.30
N LEU A 162 -18.09 8.51 8.30
CA LEU A 162 -18.71 9.82 8.09
C LEU A 162 -20.23 9.68 8.17
N ALA A 163 -20.87 10.67 8.79
CA ALA A 163 -22.33 10.75 8.90
C ALA A 163 -22.83 12.14 8.54
N ILE A 164 -24.02 12.17 7.91
CA ILE A 164 -24.77 13.39 7.58
C ILE A 164 -26.23 13.18 7.95
N HIS A 165 -26.90 14.25 8.40
CA HIS A 165 -28.32 14.20 8.77
C HIS A 165 -29.14 15.27 8.06
N ALA A 166 -30.33 14.92 7.60
CA ALA A 166 -31.24 15.80 6.84
C ALA A 166 -31.68 17.06 7.59
N ASP A 167 -31.73 17.05 8.92
CA ASP A 167 -32.11 18.24 9.72
C ASP A 167 -30.95 19.27 9.84
N ALA A 168 -29.70 18.85 9.58
CA ALA A 168 -28.51 19.71 9.56
C ALA A 168 -27.64 19.33 8.36
N PRO A 169 -28.11 19.55 7.12
CA PRO A 169 -27.49 18.99 5.93
C PRO A 169 -26.08 19.54 5.68
N ASP A 170 -25.73 20.73 6.15
CA ASP A 170 -24.41 21.34 5.96
C ASP A 170 -23.36 20.88 6.99
N VAL A 171 -23.76 20.01 7.92
CA VAL A 171 -22.87 19.45 8.96
C VAL A 171 -22.53 18.00 8.64
N ILE A 172 -21.24 17.72 8.51
CA ILE A 172 -20.71 16.36 8.36
C ILE A 172 -19.89 16.04 9.60
N VAL A 173 -20.18 14.89 10.21
CA VAL A 173 -19.43 14.41 11.38
C VAL A 173 -18.63 13.18 10.98
N GLY A 174 -17.34 13.19 11.33
CA GLY A 174 -16.42 12.11 11.02
C GLY A 174 -15.62 11.65 12.23
N VAL A 175 -15.15 10.41 12.19
CA VAL A 175 -14.26 9.83 13.20
C VAL A 175 -13.41 8.74 12.60
N ARG A 176 -12.25 8.50 13.19
CA ARG A 176 -11.39 7.36 12.81
C ARG A 176 -10.89 6.57 14.02
N ARG A 177 -10.80 5.26 13.84
CA ARG A 177 -10.01 4.33 14.65
C ARG A 177 -9.25 3.39 13.72
N ASN A 178 -7.91 3.47 13.71
CA ASN A 178 -6.98 2.69 12.88
C ASN A 178 -7.07 2.93 11.35
N SER A 179 -8.27 3.04 10.78
CA SER A 179 -8.48 3.35 9.36
C SER A 179 -8.25 4.85 9.07
N PRO A 180 -7.66 5.25 7.91
CA PRO A 180 -7.26 6.64 7.67
C PRO A 180 -8.45 7.59 7.45
N LEU A 181 -8.33 8.81 8.01
CA LEU A 181 -9.18 9.98 7.70
C LEU A 181 -8.33 11.24 7.79
N VAL A 182 -8.47 12.13 6.83
CA VAL A 182 -7.81 13.42 6.74
C VAL A 182 -8.84 14.51 6.41
N VAL A 183 -8.64 15.72 6.93
CA VAL A 183 -9.49 16.88 6.64
C VAL A 183 -8.74 17.83 5.72
N GLY A 184 -9.36 18.29 4.63
CA GLY A 184 -8.88 19.33 3.75
C GLY A 184 -9.55 20.67 4.08
N LEU A 185 -8.74 21.74 4.22
CA LEU A 185 -9.21 23.09 4.51
C LEU A 185 -9.19 23.95 3.25
N GLY A 186 -10.36 24.25 2.69
CA GLY A 186 -10.54 25.17 1.56
C GLY A 186 -10.88 26.59 1.99
N ASP A 187 -11.25 27.44 1.06
CA ASP A 187 -11.70 28.81 1.31
C ASP A 187 -13.23 28.88 1.21
N GLY A 188 -13.91 28.80 2.36
CA GLY A 188 -15.35 28.68 2.44
C GLY A 188 -15.88 27.29 2.10
N GLU A 189 -15.02 26.30 2.03
CA GLU A 189 -15.35 24.90 1.81
C GLU A 189 -14.37 24.00 2.57
N ASN A 190 -14.83 22.82 2.97
CA ASN A 190 -14.01 21.84 3.66
C ASN A 190 -14.29 20.43 3.17
N PHE A 191 -13.30 19.55 3.35
CA PHE A 191 -13.30 18.18 2.87
C PHE A 191 -12.94 17.22 3.99
N MET A 192 -13.51 16.02 3.97
CA MET A 192 -13.01 14.85 4.70
C MET A 192 -12.78 13.72 3.72
N ALA A 193 -11.63 13.05 3.80
CA ALA A 193 -11.37 11.93 2.90
C ALA A 193 -10.47 10.87 3.54
N SER A 194 -10.52 9.66 3.02
CA SER A 194 -9.58 8.60 3.42
C SER A 194 -8.16 8.80 2.86
N ASP A 195 -7.97 9.74 1.92
CA ASP A 195 -6.68 10.11 1.37
C ASP A 195 -6.72 11.55 0.82
N VAL A 196 -5.61 12.28 0.94
CA VAL A 196 -5.47 13.66 0.42
C VAL A 196 -5.67 13.76 -1.09
N ALA A 197 -5.44 12.67 -1.83
CA ALA A 197 -5.65 12.61 -3.28
C ALA A 197 -7.08 13.01 -3.67
N ALA A 198 -8.07 12.76 -2.82
CA ALA A 198 -9.46 13.09 -3.08
C ALA A 198 -9.71 14.59 -3.26
N PHE A 199 -8.99 15.45 -2.54
CA PHE A 199 -9.24 16.90 -2.51
C PHE A 199 -8.05 17.76 -2.90
N ILE A 200 -6.94 17.17 -3.32
CA ILE A 200 -5.69 17.92 -3.60
C ILE A 200 -5.84 18.99 -4.70
N GLU A 201 -6.80 18.86 -5.61
CA GLU A 201 -7.11 19.90 -6.61
C GLU A 201 -7.79 21.14 -6.00
N PHE A 202 -8.51 20.94 -4.89
CA PHE A 202 -9.27 22.00 -4.24
C PHE A 202 -8.46 22.68 -3.16
N THR A 203 -7.65 21.93 -2.40
CA THR A 203 -6.79 22.49 -1.34
C THR A 203 -5.57 21.62 -1.06
N LYS A 204 -4.44 22.28 -0.73
CA LYS A 204 -3.23 21.64 -0.23
C LYS A 204 -3.10 21.73 1.30
N ARG A 205 -3.99 22.47 1.99
CA ARG A 205 -4.00 22.57 3.44
C ARG A 205 -4.75 21.40 4.04
N ALA A 206 -4.09 20.63 4.89
CA ALA A 206 -4.68 19.43 5.49
C ALA A 206 -4.51 19.41 7.02
N ILE A 207 -5.41 18.70 7.68
CA ILE A 207 -5.35 18.37 9.11
C ILE A 207 -5.19 16.87 9.26
N GLU A 208 -4.24 16.50 10.09
CA GLU A 208 -4.05 15.13 10.55
C GLU A 208 -4.96 14.85 11.76
N LEU A 209 -5.75 13.77 11.69
CA LEU A 209 -6.61 13.31 12.79
C LEU A 209 -5.95 12.21 13.60
N GLY A 210 -6.01 12.31 14.91
CA GLY A 210 -5.62 11.27 15.86
C GLY A 210 -6.61 10.10 15.92
N GLN A 211 -6.32 9.13 16.78
CA GLN A 211 -7.22 8.02 17.06
C GLN A 211 -8.38 8.49 17.92
N ASP A 212 -9.60 8.03 17.61
CA ASP A 212 -10.81 8.33 18.37
C ASP A 212 -11.11 9.85 18.52
N GLU A 213 -10.59 10.66 17.59
CA GLU A 213 -10.93 12.06 17.48
C GLU A 213 -12.15 12.23 16.58
N VAL A 214 -13.19 12.91 17.09
CA VAL A 214 -14.42 13.23 16.36
C VAL A 214 -14.33 14.62 15.77
N VAL A 215 -14.53 14.70 14.46
CA VAL A 215 -14.50 15.94 13.69
C VAL A 215 -15.90 16.35 13.28
N THR A 216 -16.25 17.61 13.53
CA THR A 216 -17.47 18.26 13.04
C THR A 216 -17.07 19.29 12.00
N MET A 217 -17.53 19.13 10.78
CA MET A 217 -17.18 19.94 9.64
C MET A 217 -18.40 20.69 9.09
N THR A 218 -18.24 21.99 8.90
CA THR A 218 -19.19 22.87 8.20
C THR A 218 -18.46 23.58 7.05
N PRO A 219 -19.13 24.34 6.17
CA PRO A 219 -18.44 25.11 5.13
C PRO A 219 -17.35 26.05 5.65
N THR A 220 -17.49 26.57 6.85
CA THR A 220 -16.64 27.62 7.41
C THR A 220 -15.87 27.23 8.66
N SER A 221 -16.13 26.05 9.23
CA SER A 221 -15.47 25.61 10.46
C SER A 221 -15.15 24.12 10.45
N VAL A 222 -14.08 23.76 11.15
CA VAL A 222 -13.69 22.40 11.49
C VAL A 222 -13.39 22.35 12.97
N GLU A 223 -14.15 21.59 13.72
CA GLU A 223 -13.98 21.40 15.15
C GLU A 223 -13.62 19.95 15.42
N ILE A 224 -12.60 19.71 16.26
CA ILE A 224 -12.12 18.38 16.62
C ILE A 224 -12.19 18.23 18.13
N THR A 225 -12.78 17.12 18.59
CA THR A 225 -12.88 16.80 20.00
C THR A 225 -12.43 15.35 20.26
N ASP A 226 -11.99 15.08 21.48
CA ASP A 226 -11.84 13.72 21.97
C ASP A 226 -13.23 13.09 22.28
N LEU A 227 -13.26 11.83 22.72
CA LEU A 227 -14.50 11.14 23.06
C LEU A 227 -15.20 11.70 24.31
N ASP A 228 -14.54 12.52 25.10
CA ASP A 228 -15.14 13.22 26.25
C ASP A 228 -15.65 14.63 25.86
N GLY A 229 -15.49 15.01 24.58
CA GLY A 229 -15.94 16.30 24.07
C GLY A 229 -14.97 17.45 24.33
N LYS A 230 -13.73 17.18 24.79
CA LYS A 230 -12.72 18.21 24.99
C LYS A 230 -12.11 18.60 23.64
N PRO A 231 -11.93 19.91 23.36
CA PRO A 231 -11.31 20.34 22.12
C PRO A 231 -9.88 19.82 21.98
N VAL A 232 -9.56 19.30 20.79
CA VAL A 232 -8.21 18.87 20.39
C VAL A 232 -7.62 19.90 19.46
N LYS A 233 -6.35 20.30 19.68
CA LYS A 233 -5.63 21.19 18.79
C LYS A 233 -5.11 20.39 17.59
N PRO A 234 -5.61 20.62 16.37
CA PRO A 234 -5.22 19.83 15.20
C PRO A 234 -3.80 20.18 14.75
N LYS A 235 -3.09 19.19 14.23
CA LYS A 235 -1.83 19.37 13.51
C LYS A 235 -2.15 19.63 12.04
N GLN A 236 -1.91 20.87 11.59
CA GLN A 236 -2.05 21.25 10.19
C GLN A 236 -0.72 21.04 9.45
N TYR A 237 -0.82 20.66 8.17
CA TYR A 237 0.33 20.54 7.27
C TYR A 237 -0.07 20.89 5.83
N GLU A 238 0.93 21.17 5.00
CA GLU A 238 0.75 21.44 3.58
C GLU A 238 1.19 20.21 2.76
N ILE A 239 0.36 19.84 1.78
CA ILE A 239 0.64 18.72 0.88
C ILE A 239 1.71 19.14 -0.13
N SER A 240 2.85 18.44 -0.16
CA SER A 240 4.04 18.84 -0.91
C SER A 240 4.03 18.41 -2.39
N TRP A 241 3.09 17.56 -2.84
CA TRP A 241 3.00 17.11 -4.23
C TRP A 241 1.79 17.68 -4.96
N ASP A 242 1.81 17.65 -6.30
CA ASP A 242 0.76 18.22 -7.14
C ASP A 242 -0.22 17.15 -7.67
N ALA A 243 -1.45 17.58 -7.95
CA ALA A 243 -2.49 16.71 -8.53
C ALA A 243 -2.06 16.05 -9.85
N SER A 244 -1.17 16.69 -10.64
CA SER A 244 -0.60 16.11 -11.86
C SER A 244 0.19 14.82 -11.63
N ALA A 245 0.79 14.65 -10.44
CA ALA A 245 1.49 13.42 -10.08
C ALA A 245 0.55 12.20 -10.01
N ALA A 246 -0.72 12.41 -9.71
CA ALA A 246 -1.77 11.40 -9.68
C ALA A 246 -2.50 11.21 -11.01
N GLN A 247 -1.94 11.66 -12.15
CA GLN A 247 -2.48 11.49 -13.49
C GLN A 247 -1.63 10.53 -14.32
N LYS A 248 -2.22 9.89 -15.34
CA LYS A 248 -1.49 8.92 -16.19
C LYS A 248 -0.38 9.53 -17.05
N GLY A 249 -0.39 10.84 -17.29
CA GLY A 249 0.68 11.54 -18.00
C GLY A 249 0.96 11.03 -19.42
N GLY A 250 -0.07 10.57 -20.14
CA GLY A 250 0.06 10.02 -21.50
C GLY A 250 0.30 8.51 -21.57
N PHE A 251 0.54 7.83 -20.46
CA PHE A 251 0.64 6.37 -20.40
C PHE A 251 -0.75 5.70 -20.46
N ALA A 252 -0.80 4.49 -21.01
CA ALA A 252 -2.04 3.72 -21.08
C ALA A 252 -2.58 3.36 -19.68
N HIS A 253 -1.67 3.04 -18.73
CA HIS A 253 -1.97 2.60 -17.39
C HIS A 253 -1.07 3.28 -16.37
N PHE A 254 -1.54 3.40 -15.10
CA PHE A 254 -0.72 3.90 -14.00
C PHE A 254 0.48 3.01 -13.74
N MET A 255 0.31 1.69 -13.75
CA MET A 255 1.41 0.77 -13.55
C MET A 255 2.53 0.98 -14.56
N LEU A 256 2.21 1.17 -15.84
CA LEU A 256 3.21 1.45 -16.86
C LEU A 256 3.97 2.75 -16.58
N LYS A 257 3.24 3.82 -16.24
CA LYS A 257 3.84 5.09 -15.82
C LYS A 257 4.80 4.88 -14.65
N GLU A 258 4.36 4.17 -13.62
CA GLU A 258 5.12 3.93 -12.38
C GLU A 258 6.36 3.06 -12.63
N ILE A 259 6.31 2.11 -13.57
CA ILE A 259 7.49 1.37 -14.05
C ILE A 259 8.50 2.34 -14.69
N PHE A 260 8.04 3.27 -15.54
CA PHE A 260 8.91 4.26 -16.18
C PHE A 260 9.37 5.40 -15.25
N GLU A 261 8.72 5.59 -14.11
CA GLU A 261 9.14 6.53 -13.06
C GLU A 261 10.22 5.96 -12.13
N GLN A 262 10.54 4.67 -12.20
CA GLN A 262 11.52 4.01 -11.32
C GLN A 262 12.90 4.69 -11.30
N PRO A 263 13.49 5.09 -12.44
CA PRO A 263 14.79 5.80 -12.42
C PRO A 263 14.75 7.04 -11.54
N LYS A 264 13.73 7.86 -11.74
CA LYS A 264 13.53 9.08 -10.94
C LYS A 264 13.28 8.77 -9.47
N ALA A 265 12.42 7.82 -9.15
CA ALA A 265 12.09 7.44 -7.78
C ALA A 265 13.33 6.94 -7.01
N VAL A 266 14.17 6.12 -7.66
CA VAL A 266 15.45 5.66 -7.09
C VAL A 266 16.41 6.83 -6.86
N ALA A 267 16.54 7.75 -7.84
CA ALA A 267 17.35 8.95 -7.69
C ALA A 267 16.88 9.82 -6.53
N ASP A 268 15.56 10.09 -6.44
CA ASP A 268 14.98 10.92 -5.39
C ASP A 268 15.21 10.32 -3.98
N THR A 269 15.20 9.00 -3.85
CA THR A 269 15.49 8.30 -2.57
C THR A 269 16.96 8.48 -2.13
N LEU A 270 17.87 8.66 -3.08
CA LEU A 270 19.31 8.81 -2.84
C LEU A 270 19.74 10.26 -2.60
N ILE A 271 18.91 11.26 -2.93
CA ILE A 271 19.28 12.68 -2.81
C ILE A 271 19.64 13.03 -1.36
N GLY A 272 20.83 13.63 -1.17
CA GLY A 272 21.28 14.14 0.12
C GLY A 272 21.69 13.07 1.15
N ARG A 273 21.85 11.81 0.72
CA ARG A 273 22.16 10.68 1.61
C ARG A 273 23.66 10.45 1.85
N LEU A 274 24.55 11.20 1.21
CA LEU A 274 25.98 11.16 1.47
C LEU A 274 26.50 12.57 1.80
N SER A 275 27.20 12.72 2.93
CA SER A 275 27.86 13.96 3.30
C SER A 275 29.20 14.15 2.59
N ASP A 276 29.75 15.37 2.66
CA ASP A 276 31.10 15.68 2.13
C ASP A 276 32.23 14.83 2.74
N ASN A 277 32.01 14.31 3.95
CA ASN A 277 32.94 13.43 4.66
C ASN A 277 32.74 11.94 4.34
N ASN A 278 31.97 11.61 3.29
CA ASN A 278 31.62 10.24 2.88
C ASN A 278 30.84 9.45 3.94
N GLN A 279 30.03 10.10 4.74
CA GLN A 279 29.15 9.46 5.72
C GLN A 279 27.72 9.40 5.21
N ILE A 280 27.07 8.27 5.41
CA ILE A 280 25.64 8.13 5.09
C ILE A 280 24.83 8.95 6.10
N VAL A 281 24.01 9.87 5.58
CA VAL A 281 23.14 10.76 6.35
C VAL A 281 21.76 10.11 6.48
N LEU A 282 21.42 9.70 7.69
CA LEU A 282 20.11 9.15 8.06
C LEU A 282 19.70 9.74 9.43
N ASP A 283 19.59 11.07 9.49
CA ASP A 283 19.22 11.79 10.72
C ASP A 283 17.85 11.34 11.25
N GLU A 284 16.99 10.85 10.36
CA GLU A 284 15.67 10.33 10.67
C GLU A 284 15.67 9.05 11.52
N LEU A 285 16.81 8.36 11.63
CA LEU A 285 16.94 7.15 12.48
C LEU A 285 16.80 7.47 13.97
N HIS A 286 17.14 8.71 14.39
CA HIS A 286 17.09 9.16 15.80
C HIS A 286 17.79 8.19 16.77
N MET A 287 18.89 7.58 16.34
CA MET A 287 19.71 6.67 17.15
C MET A 287 21.12 7.23 17.34
N SER A 288 21.61 7.23 18.56
CA SER A 288 23.01 7.55 18.84
C SER A 288 23.95 6.45 18.31
N THR A 289 25.22 6.82 18.15
CA THR A 289 26.28 5.87 17.77
C THR A 289 26.37 4.70 18.75
N GLU A 290 26.19 4.95 20.05
CA GLU A 290 26.21 3.94 21.11
C GLU A 290 25.03 2.98 20.99
N GLU A 291 23.82 3.48 20.73
CA GLU A 291 22.65 2.66 20.52
C GLU A 291 22.82 1.76 19.29
N ILE A 292 23.31 2.32 18.16
CA ILE A 292 23.58 1.52 16.95
C ILE A 292 24.61 0.43 17.21
N ARG A 293 25.70 0.74 17.92
CA ARG A 293 26.74 -0.25 18.28
C ARG A 293 26.27 -1.31 19.26
N SER A 294 25.22 -1.03 20.02
CA SER A 294 24.62 -1.99 20.96
C SER A 294 23.69 -2.99 20.29
N LEU A 295 23.29 -2.77 19.02
CA LEU A 295 22.40 -3.66 18.29
C LEU A 295 23.02 -5.04 18.10
N LYS A 296 22.29 -6.07 18.50
CA LYS A 296 22.68 -7.48 18.34
C LYS A 296 21.85 -8.19 17.28
N LYS A 297 20.68 -7.64 16.96
CA LYS A 297 19.72 -8.25 16.05
C LYS A 297 18.87 -7.17 15.36
N ILE A 298 18.48 -7.45 14.13
CA ILE A 298 17.46 -6.70 13.42
C ILE A 298 16.35 -7.68 13.02
N THR A 299 15.10 -7.28 13.19
CA THR A 299 13.95 -8.03 12.66
C THR A 299 13.19 -7.13 11.70
N VAL A 300 13.06 -7.55 10.45
CA VAL A 300 12.27 -6.85 9.43
C VAL A 300 10.89 -7.47 9.40
N ILE A 301 9.85 -6.65 9.51
CA ILE A 301 8.44 -7.06 9.45
C ILE A 301 7.75 -6.37 8.28
N ALA A 302 7.08 -7.12 7.44
CA ALA A 302 6.39 -6.60 6.26
C ALA A 302 5.40 -7.61 5.68
N CYS A 303 4.63 -7.18 4.65
CA CYS A 303 3.74 -8.00 3.86
C CYS A 303 4.02 -7.83 2.36
N GLY A 304 3.75 -8.86 1.54
CA GLY A 304 3.81 -8.81 0.08
C GLY A 304 5.17 -8.38 -0.47
N SER A 305 5.19 -7.46 -1.44
CA SER A 305 6.43 -6.95 -2.04
C SER A 305 7.39 -6.31 -1.03
N ALA A 306 6.84 -5.65 0.01
CA ALA A 306 7.66 -5.08 1.09
C ALA A 306 8.39 -6.19 1.90
N TYR A 307 7.80 -7.37 2.06
CA TYR A 307 8.47 -8.53 2.65
C TYR A 307 9.65 -9.00 1.79
N HIS A 308 9.52 -8.98 0.46
CA HIS A 308 10.63 -9.30 -0.45
C HIS A 308 11.76 -8.26 -0.37
N ALA A 309 11.43 -6.96 -0.20
CA ALA A 309 12.44 -5.94 0.10
C ALA A 309 13.16 -6.24 1.44
N GLY A 310 12.42 -6.71 2.45
CA GLY A 310 12.98 -7.19 3.71
C GLY A 310 13.94 -8.37 3.54
N MET A 311 13.62 -9.31 2.65
CA MET A 311 14.54 -10.41 2.33
C MET A 311 15.85 -9.91 1.70
N VAL A 312 15.79 -8.88 0.84
CA VAL A 312 16.99 -8.23 0.29
C VAL A 312 17.76 -7.52 1.40
N ALA A 313 17.05 -6.85 2.34
CA ALA A 313 17.67 -6.19 3.50
C ALA A 313 18.56 -7.14 4.30
N LYS A 314 18.10 -8.39 4.51
CA LYS A 314 18.87 -9.42 5.22
C LYS A 314 20.26 -9.59 4.61
N TYR A 315 20.34 -9.80 3.30
CA TYR A 315 21.64 -10.00 2.62
C TYR A 315 22.54 -8.77 2.75
N ALA A 316 21.99 -7.57 2.55
CA ALA A 316 22.75 -6.33 2.58
C ALA A 316 23.25 -5.98 3.99
N ILE A 317 22.36 -5.99 4.97
CA ILE A 317 22.71 -5.61 6.36
C ILE A 317 23.68 -6.64 6.97
N GLU A 318 23.44 -7.94 6.80
CA GLU A 318 24.36 -8.97 7.30
C GLU A 318 25.74 -8.87 6.63
N LYS A 319 25.79 -8.55 5.33
CA LYS A 319 27.06 -8.37 4.61
C LYS A 319 27.83 -7.14 5.10
N TRP A 320 27.16 -6.01 5.26
CA TRP A 320 27.78 -4.71 5.52
C TRP A 320 27.91 -4.39 7.01
N ALA A 321 26.84 -4.57 7.77
CA ALA A 321 26.82 -4.21 9.19
C ALA A 321 27.21 -5.35 10.13
N LYS A 322 27.25 -6.60 9.66
CA LYS A 322 27.55 -7.79 10.45
C LYS A 322 26.57 -7.99 11.63
N ILE A 323 25.34 -7.53 11.48
CA ILE A 323 24.25 -7.72 12.45
C ILE A 323 23.31 -8.78 11.88
N PRO A 324 22.98 -9.84 12.63
CA PRO A 324 22.00 -10.85 12.20
C PRO A 324 20.63 -10.23 11.90
N VAL A 325 20.00 -10.67 10.82
CA VAL A 325 18.68 -10.17 10.40
C VAL A 325 17.70 -11.31 10.24
N ASP A 326 16.57 -11.24 10.95
CA ASP A 326 15.39 -12.05 10.68
C ASP A 326 14.40 -11.26 9.82
N VAL A 327 13.68 -11.96 8.95
CA VAL A 327 12.64 -11.35 8.11
C VAL A 327 11.36 -12.14 8.31
N GLU A 328 10.29 -11.46 8.73
CA GLU A 328 9.05 -12.10 9.12
C GLU A 328 7.85 -11.47 8.43
N ILE A 329 6.86 -12.30 8.08
CA ILE A 329 5.56 -11.85 7.62
C ILE A 329 4.85 -11.20 8.81
N ALA A 330 4.38 -9.97 8.65
CA ALA A 330 3.88 -9.17 9.77
C ALA A 330 2.67 -9.81 10.48
N SER A 331 1.76 -10.49 9.76
CA SER A 331 0.64 -11.22 10.36
C SER A 331 1.12 -12.33 11.30
N GLU A 332 2.15 -13.10 10.90
CA GLU A 332 2.66 -14.23 11.67
C GLU A 332 3.53 -13.79 12.85
N PHE A 333 4.32 -12.71 12.66
CA PHE A 333 5.16 -12.13 13.70
C PHE A 333 4.40 -11.85 14.99
N ARG A 334 3.24 -11.21 14.88
CA ARG A 334 2.42 -10.83 16.03
C ARG A 334 1.93 -12.05 16.84
N TYR A 335 1.43 -13.09 16.17
CA TYR A 335 0.82 -14.24 16.83
C TYR A 335 1.83 -15.26 17.35
N ARG A 336 3.07 -15.20 16.84
CA ARG A 336 4.17 -16.05 17.30
C ARG A 336 4.72 -15.63 18.67
N ASP A 337 4.40 -14.42 19.16
CA ASP A 337 4.94 -13.82 20.37
C ASP A 337 6.50 -13.80 20.37
N PRO A 338 7.12 -13.00 19.50
CA PRO A 338 8.56 -13.01 19.27
C PRO A 338 9.34 -12.52 20.48
N ILE A 339 10.54 -13.06 20.67
CA ILE A 339 11.47 -12.57 21.70
C ILE A 339 12.07 -11.25 21.20
N ILE A 340 11.78 -10.18 21.92
CA ILE A 340 12.26 -8.82 21.64
C ILE A 340 12.99 -8.32 22.89
N ASP A 341 14.18 -7.79 22.69
CA ASP A 341 14.97 -7.14 23.75
C ASP A 341 15.46 -5.75 23.29
N PRO A 342 15.95 -4.88 24.18
CA PRO A 342 16.39 -3.52 23.84
C PRO A 342 17.54 -3.45 22.82
N SER A 343 18.25 -4.55 22.55
CA SER A 343 19.30 -4.63 21.52
C SER A 343 18.76 -5.06 20.14
N THR A 344 17.43 -5.24 20.02
CA THR A 344 16.77 -5.60 18.78
C THR A 344 16.15 -4.36 18.13
N LEU A 345 16.55 -4.06 16.89
CA LEU A 345 15.87 -3.06 16.05
C LEU A 345 14.80 -3.74 15.19
N ILE A 346 13.59 -3.25 15.25
CA ILE A 346 12.51 -3.67 14.34
C ILE A 346 12.47 -2.70 13.15
N ILE A 347 12.52 -3.22 11.94
CA ILE A 347 12.34 -2.44 10.71
C ILE A 347 10.98 -2.82 10.11
N ALA A 348 10.02 -1.90 10.12
CA ALA A 348 8.70 -2.10 9.53
C ALA A 348 8.65 -1.48 8.13
N ILE A 349 8.38 -2.27 7.09
CA ILE A 349 8.33 -1.78 5.71
C ILE A 349 6.88 -1.79 5.23
N SER A 350 6.38 -0.60 4.82
CA SER A 350 5.04 -0.45 4.24
C SER A 350 5.00 0.75 3.29
N GLN A 351 4.59 0.56 2.04
CA GLN A 351 4.46 1.66 1.07
C GLN A 351 3.43 2.69 1.56
N SER A 352 2.23 2.25 1.94
CA SER A 352 1.14 3.12 2.36
C SER A 352 1.25 3.59 3.80
N GLY A 353 2.00 2.87 4.65
CA GLY A 353 2.03 3.09 6.09
C GLY A 353 0.69 2.81 6.80
N GLU A 354 -0.25 2.13 6.12
CA GLU A 354 -1.59 1.82 6.62
C GLU A 354 -1.92 0.31 6.56
N THR A 355 -0.95 -0.55 6.22
CA THR A 355 -1.14 -2.00 6.19
C THR A 355 -1.42 -2.51 7.60
N MET A 356 -2.63 -3.04 7.83
CA MET A 356 -3.11 -3.37 9.17
C MET A 356 -2.21 -4.40 9.88
N ASP A 357 -1.89 -5.51 9.24
CA ASP A 357 -1.01 -6.52 9.81
C ASP A 357 0.34 -5.94 10.24
N THR A 358 0.95 -5.07 9.40
CA THR A 358 2.21 -4.42 9.72
C THR A 358 2.04 -3.42 10.88
N LEU A 359 0.96 -2.66 10.93
CA LEU A 359 0.65 -1.73 12.01
C LEU A 359 0.49 -2.47 13.35
N MET A 360 -0.24 -3.57 13.34
CA MET A 360 -0.46 -4.36 14.56
C MET A 360 0.82 -5.05 15.03
N ALA A 361 1.68 -5.48 14.09
CA ALA A 361 3.01 -5.99 14.41
C ALA A 361 3.93 -4.90 15.02
N VAL A 362 3.88 -3.67 14.50
CA VAL A 362 4.58 -2.50 15.10
C VAL A 362 4.12 -2.26 16.54
N ARG A 363 2.82 -2.23 16.77
CA ARG A 363 2.25 -2.04 18.11
C ARG A 363 2.67 -3.15 19.07
N HIS A 364 2.62 -4.40 18.60
CA HIS A 364 3.06 -5.55 19.38
C HIS A 364 4.56 -5.44 19.75
N ALA A 365 5.41 -5.11 18.78
CA ALA A 365 6.84 -4.92 19.01
C ALA A 365 7.13 -3.81 20.02
N LYS A 366 6.44 -2.67 19.93
CA LYS A 366 6.59 -1.56 20.87
C LYS A 366 6.08 -1.91 22.28
N ALA A 367 4.97 -2.62 22.39
CA ALA A 367 4.45 -3.11 23.68
C ALA A 367 5.43 -4.07 24.36
N ALA A 368 6.21 -4.84 23.58
CA ALA A 368 7.30 -5.70 24.06
C ALA A 368 8.61 -4.94 24.35
N GLY A 369 8.64 -3.61 24.18
CA GLY A 369 9.82 -2.77 24.42
C GLY A 369 10.81 -2.68 23.26
N GLY A 370 10.44 -3.12 22.07
CA GLY A 370 11.24 -3.01 20.84
C GLY A 370 11.25 -1.59 20.30
N ARG A 371 12.38 -1.16 19.74
CA ARG A 371 12.50 0.09 18.98
C ARG A 371 12.14 -0.15 17.52
N VAL A 372 11.29 0.69 16.93
CA VAL A 372 10.77 0.52 15.58
C VAL A 372 11.21 1.65 14.66
N LEU A 373 11.88 1.29 13.56
CA LEU A 373 12.13 2.14 12.40
C LEU A 373 11.15 1.77 11.28
N ALA A 374 10.34 2.71 10.82
CA ALA A 374 9.49 2.52 9.65
C ALA A 374 10.20 2.93 8.36
N ILE A 375 10.00 2.17 7.29
CA ILE A 375 10.28 2.56 5.91
C ILE A 375 8.95 2.74 5.21
N CYS A 376 8.61 3.98 4.84
CA CYS A 376 7.31 4.31 4.24
C CYS A 376 7.45 5.28 3.07
N ASN A 377 6.45 5.31 2.19
CA ASN A 377 6.37 6.30 1.12
C ASN A 377 5.35 7.41 1.43
N THR A 378 4.29 7.09 2.16
CA THR A 378 3.20 8.02 2.44
C THR A 378 3.46 8.78 3.74
N ASN A 379 3.62 10.10 3.63
CA ASN A 379 3.80 10.98 4.78
C ASN A 379 2.55 10.99 5.67
N SER A 380 2.75 11.14 6.98
CA SER A 380 1.67 11.26 7.98
C SER A 380 0.71 10.06 8.05
N SER A 381 1.07 8.90 7.49
CA SER A 381 0.33 7.66 7.67
C SER A 381 0.54 7.06 9.07
N THR A 382 -0.25 6.05 9.42
CA THR A 382 -0.32 5.56 10.81
C THR A 382 0.96 4.87 11.28
N ILE A 383 1.56 3.98 10.47
CA ILE A 383 2.82 3.28 10.85
C ILE A 383 3.95 4.27 11.13
N PRO A 384 4.26 5.28 10.28
CA PRO A 384 5.22 6.33 10.59
C PRO A 384 4.99 7.05 11.92
N ARG A 385 3.74 7.43 12.19
CA ARG A 385 3.38 8.16 13.41
C ARG A 385 3.57 7.34 14.69
N GLU A 386 3.35 6.04 14.61
CA GLU A 386 3.46 5.14 15.76
C GLU A 386 4.86 4.53 15.91
N SER A 387 5.75 4.74 14.94
CA SER A 387 7.15 4.29 14.98
C SER A 387 8.05 5.29 15.73
N ASP A 388 9.21 4.82 16.19
CA ASP A 388 10.19 5.67 16.90
C ASP A 388 11.06 6.48 15.95
N ALA A 389 11.17 6.00 14.70
CA ALA A 389 11.90 6.65 13.62
C ALA A 389 11.27 6.28 12.26
N VAL A 390 11.46 7.14 11.25
CA VAL A 390 10.89 6.92 9.91
C VAL A 390 11.91 7.30 8.84
N LEU A 391 12.11 6.42 7.87
CA LEU A 391 12.80 6.71 6.62
C LEU A 391 11.79 6.75 5.48
N TYR A 392 11.56 7.94 4.90
CA TYR A 392 10.68 8.09 3.74
C TYR A 392 11.42 7.82 2.44
N THR A 393 10.76 7.08 1.53
CA THR A 393 11.35 6.65 0.26
C THR A 393 11.24 7.70 -0.85
N HIS A 394 10.37 8.70 -0.71
CA HIS A 394 10.15 9.78 -1.68
C HIS A 394 9.85 9.30 -3.12
N ALA A 395 9.22 8.12 -3.27
CA ALA A 395 8.87 7.56 -4.59
C ALA A 395 7.74 8.33 -5.32
N GLY A 396 7.14 9.33 -4.67
CA GLY A 396 5.91 9.96 -5.14
C GLY A 396 4.69 9.03 -5.01
N PRO A 397 3.50 9.45 -5.46
CA PRO A 397 2.30 8.62 -5.37
C PRO A 397 2.42 7.37 -6.27
N GLU A 398 2.04 6.21 -5.73
CA GLU A 398 1.93 4.94 -6.45
C GLU A 398 0.46 4.50 -6.37
N ILE A 399 -0.23 4.50 -7.53
CA ILE A 399 -1.69 4.35 -7.65
C ILE A 399 -2.07 2.94 -8.09
N ALA A 400 -1.31 2.35 -9.03
CA ALA A 400 -1.52 0.97 -9.44
C ALA A 400 -1.46 0.03 -8.23
N VAL A 401 -2.37 -0.94 -8.16
CA VAL A 401 -2.47 -1.84 -6.99
C VAL A 401 -1.19 -2.63 -6.80
N ALA A 402 -0.64 -3.22 -7.85
CA ALA A 402 0.63 -3.93 -7.79
C ALA A 402 1.80 -2.94 -7.59
N SER A 403 2.65 -3.21 -6.60
CA SER A 403 3.80 -2.35 -6.29
C SER A 403 4.89 -2.47 -7.35
N THR A 404 5.45 -1.32 -7.75
CA THR A 404 6.54 -1.21 -8.73
C THR A 404 7.68 -0.33 -8.21
N LYS A 405 7.61 0.99 -8.40
CA LYS A 405 8.63 1.96 -7.96
C LYS A 405 8.81 1.98 -6.43
N ALA A 406 7.71 1.78 -5.67
CA ALA A 406 7.80 1.75 -4.22
C ALA A 406 8.65 0.57 -3.72
N LEU A 407 8.58 -0.60 -4.36
CA LEU A 407 9.46 -1.72 -4.03
C LEU A 407 10.93 -1.38 -4.23
N LEU A 408 11.30 -0.81 -5.39
CA LEU A 408 12.70 -0.45 -5.66
C LEU A 408 13.21 0.58 -4.66
N THR A 409 12.40 1.59 -4.34
CA THR A 409 12.80 2.60 -3.34
C THR A 409 12.90 2.05 -1.92
N GLN A 410 12.09 1.05 -1.55
CA GLN A 410 12.26 0.30 -0.30
C GLN A 410 13.57 -0.46 -0.27
N ILE A 411 13.97 -1.11 -1.38
CA ILE A 411 15.27 -1.78 -1.50
C ILE A 411 16.41 -0.76 -1.36
N ILE A 412 16.33 0.40 -1.99
CA ILE A 412 17.32 1.47 -1.80
C ILE A 412 17.38 1.94 -0.34
N ALA A 413 16.25 2.11 0.31
CA ALA A 413 16.19 2.53 1.71
C ALA A 413 16.88 1.51 2.64
N VAL A 414 16.66 0.21 2.45
CA VAL A 414 17.35 -0.81 3.25
C VAL A 414 18.85 -0.89 2.95
N TYR A 415 19.28 -0.57 1.72
CA TYR A 415 20.72 -0.45 1.42
C TYR A 415 21.35 0.73 2.17
N LEU A 416 20.70 1.90 2.19
CA LEU A 416 21.18 3.05 2.94
C LEU A 416 21.29 2.74 4.43
N ILE A 417 20.31 2.04 5.01
CA ILE A 417 20.37 1.57 6.40
C ILE A 417 21.55 0.62 6.60
N GLY A 418 21.74 -0.36 5.73
CA GLY A 418 22.86 -1.31 5.82
C GLY A 418 24.23 -0.63 5.74
N LEU A 419 24.41 0.34 4.84
CA LEU A 419 25.64 1.13 4.72
C LEU A 419 25.88 1.99 5.97
N HIS A 420 24.85 2.67 6.46
CA HIS A 420 24.93 3.50 7.66
C HIS A 420 25.33 2.67 8.91
N LEU A 421 24.63 1.57 9.13
CA LEU A 421 24.92 0.68 10.25
C LEU A 421 26.33 0.08 10.13
N GLY A 422 26.75 -0.32 8.93
CA GLY A 422 28.10 -0.83 8.68
C GLY A 422 29.20 0.20 8.93
N GLN A 423 28.96 1.45 8.56
CA GLN A 423 29.87 2.57 8.81
C GLN A 423 29.98 2.88 10.31
N VAL A 424 28.84 3.00 11.01
CA VAL A 424 28.82 3.30 12.45
C VAL A 424 29.45 2.19 13.30
N ASN A 425 29.24 0.92 12.92
CA ASN A 425 29.84 -0.23 13.58
C ASN A 425 31.33 -0.41 13.24
N GLY A 426 31.84 0.29 12.23
CA GLY A 426 33.21 0.16 11.77
C GLY A 426 33.50 -1.11 10.95
N SER A 427 32.46 -1.84 10.53
CA SER A 427 32.58 -2.99 9.61
C SER A 427 32.76 -2.58 8.15
N LEU A 428 32.42 -1.33 7.79
CA LEU A 428 32.73 -0.66 6.52
C LEU A 428 33.56 0.59 6.78
N LYS A 429 34.57 0.83 5.96
CA LYS A 429 35.32 2.09 5.94
C LYS A 429 34.59 3.15 5.12
N ASP A 430 34.84 4.43 5.41
CA ASP A 430 34.22 5.55 4.67
C ASP A 430 34.50 5.49 3.16
N SER A 431 35.68 4.98 2.76
CA SER A 431 36.02 4.79 1.34
C SER A 431 35.17 3.69 0.68
N GLU A 432 34.90 2.60 1.38
CA GLU A 432 34.04 1.50 0.88
C GLU A 432 32.60 1.96 0.78
N VAL A 433 32.11 2.72 1.76
CA VAL A 433 30.77 3.32 1.74
C VAL A 433 30.62 4.27 0.55
N ARG A 434 31.60 5.17 0.34
CA ARG A 434 31.60 6.08 -0.80
C ARG A 434 31.56 5.32 -2.13
N ASP A 435 32.36 4.26 -2.28
CA ASP A 435 32.44 3.51 -3.52
C ASP A 435 31.13 2.74 -3.79
N LEU A 436 30.53 2.12 -2.75
CA LEU A 436 29.21 1.49 -2.85
C LEU A 436 28.11 2.52 -3.15
N TYR A 437 28.16 3.70 -2.55
CA TYR A 437 27.18 4.76 -2.81
C TYR A 437 27.25 5.29 -4.25
N LYS A 438 28.46 5.36 -4.84
CA LYS A 438 28.62 5.70 -6.26
C LYS A 438 27.93 4.68 -7.16
N GLU A 439 28.05 3.40 -6.87
CA GLU A 439 27.34 2.35 -7.61
C GLU A 439 25.80 2.48 -7.46
N LEU A 440 25.31 2.89 -6.28
CA LEU A 440 23.88 3.20 -6.10
C LEU A 440 23.43 4.36 -6.98
N LEU A 441 24.25 5.40 -7.13
CA LEU A 441 23.95 6.55 -8.00
C LEU A 441 23.91 6.21 -9.50
N GLU A 442 24.49 5.09 -9.92
CA GLU A 442 24.43 4.60 -11.30
C GLU A 442 23.14 3.83 -11.60
N LEU A 443 22.44 3.32 -10.57
CA LEU A 443 21.25 2.48 -10.76
C LEU A 443 20.13 3.16 -11.56
N PRO A 444 19.80 4.45 -11.37
CA PRO A 444 18.81 5.13 -12.21
C PRO A 444 19.08 4.99 -13.70
N GLY A 445 20.30 5.29 -14.15
CA GLY A 445 20.67 5.17 -15.56
C GLY A 445 20.66 3.72 -16.06
N LYS A 446 21.05 2.76 -15.21
CA LYS A 446 20.97 1.32 -15.54
C LYS A 446 19.51 0.84 -15.67
N ILE A 447 18.58 1.37 -14.86
CA ILE A 447 17.15 1.10 -14.99
C ILE A 447 16.61 1.68 -16.31
N GLU A 448 16.99 2.92 -16.67
CA GLU A 448 16.62 3.53 -17.95
C GLU A 448 17.04 2.65 -19.13
N GLN A 449 18.26 2.14 -19.15
CA GLN A 449 18.76 1.22 -20.19
C GLN A 449 17.90 -0.05 -20.32
N ILE A 450 17.43 -0.63 -19.21
CA ILE A 450 16.52 -1.77 -19.23
C ILE A 450 15.19 -1.38 -19.87
N LEU A 451 14.63 -0.22 -19.49
CA LEU A 451 13.33 0.25 -19.98
C LEU A 451 13.34 0.63 -21.46
N GLU A 452 14.48 1.02 -22.02
CA GLU A 452 14.65 1.26 -23.47
C GLU A 452 14.57 -0.03 -24.31
N THR A 453 14.76 -1.20 -23.71
CA THR A 453 14.86 -2.50 -24.38
C THR A 453 13.72 -3.47 -24.04
N VAL A 454 12.50 -2.95 -23.77
CA VAL A 454 11.36 -3.78 -23.31
C VAL A 454 10.65 -4.55 -24.44
N GLU A 455 10.85 -4.19 -25.72
CA GLU A 455 10.14 -4.82 -26.86
C GLU A 455 10.31 -6.36 -26.93
N PRO A 456 11.51 -6.94 -26.70
CA PRO A 456 11.66 -8.39 -26.63
C PRO A 456 10.81 -9.06 -25.54
N LEU A 457 10.53 -8.35 -24.44
CA LEU A 457 9.66 -8.85 -23.38
C LEU A 457 8.20 -8.93 -23.85
N ARG A 458 7.72 -7.99 -24.66
CA ARG A 458 6.38 -8.03 -25.27
C ARG A 458 6.18 -9.23 -26.18
N GLU A 459 7.17 -9.53 -27.04
CA GLU A 459 7.12 -10.71 -27.90
C GLU A 459 7.09 -11.99 -27.07
N LEU A 460 7.90 -12.05 -26.02
CA LEU A 460 7.99 -13.18 -25.11
C LEU A 460 6.66 -13.44 -24.40
N THR A 461 5.97 -12.40 -23.92
CA THR A 461 4.68 -12.55 -23.24
C THR A 461 3.60 -13.13 -24.15
N ARG A 462 3.56 -12.76 -25.44
CA ARG A 462 2.64 -13.34 -26.41
C ARG A 462 2.82 -14.86 -26.55
N THR A 463 4.08 -15.30 -26.51
CA THR A 463 4.43 -16.71 -26.62
C THR A 463 3.93 -17.52 -25.41
N PHE A 464 3.93 -16.94 -24.22
CA PHE A 464 3.55 -17.60 -22.96
C PHE A 464 2.15 -17.24 -22.44
N ALA A 465 1.38 -16.42 -23.18
CA ALA A 465 0.08 -15.90 -22.73
C ALA A 465 -0.96 -16.98 -22.38
N GLN A 466 -0.86 -18.19 -22.96
CA GLN A 466 -1.78 -19.29 -22.73
C GLN A 466 -1.36 -20.20 -21.56
N ASN A 467 -0.18 -20.03 -21.00
CA ASN A 467 0.27 -20.83 -19.87
C ASN A 467 -0.43 -20.41 -18.59
N ASN A 468 -0.90 -21.38 -17.81
CA ASN A 468 -1.56 -21.13 -16.52
C ASN A 468 -0.63 -21.32 -15.32
N THR A 469 0.59 -21.79 -15.56
CA THR A 469 1.63 -22.01 -14.54
C THR A 469 2.95 -21.46 -15.05
N VAL A 470 3.68 -20.74 -14.20
CA VAL A 470 5.05 -20.26 -14.44
C VAL A 470 5.86 -20.43 -13.16
N LEU A 471 7.06 -21.02 -13.27
CA LEU A 471 7.95 -21.16 -12.12
C LEU A 471 9.09 -20.16 -12.20
N PHE A 472 9.48 -19.63 -11.04
CA PHE A 472 10.58 -18.70 -10.91
C PHE A 472 11.68 -19.29 -10.04
N LEU A 473 12.91 -19.24 -10.50
CA LEU A 473 14.06 -19.78 -9.78
C LEU A 473 15.08 -18.70 -9.47
N GLY A 474 15.52 -18.65 -8.23
CA GLY A 474 16.60 -17.79 -7.80
C GLY A 474 17.53 -18.48 -6.80
N ARG A 475 18.75 -18.01 -6.71
CA ARG A 475 19.71 -18.40 -5.65
C ARG A 475 20.25 -17.17 -4.96
N ASN A 476 20.57 -17.31 -3.65
CA ASN A 476 21.12 -16.22 -2.87
C ASN A 476 20.22 -14.97 -3.03
N ILE A 477 20.80 -13.81 -3.34
CA ILE A 477 20.09 -12.55 -3.53
C ILE A 477 19.05 -12.58 -4.68
N GLY A 478 19.17 -13.51 -5.62
CA GLY A 478 18.19 -13.74 -6.68
C GLY A 478 16.91 -14.44 -6.21
N TYR A 479 16.89 -15.06 -5.02
CA TYR A 479 15.69 -15.73 -4.52
C TYR A 479 14.55 -14.77 -4.17
N PRO A 480 14.76 -13.67 -3.43
CA PRO A 480 13.74 -12.64 -3.25
C PRO A 480 13.19 -12.08 -4.58
N VAL A 481 14.04 -11.92 -5.59
CA VAL A 481 13.63 -11.46 -6.92
C VAL A 481 12.71 -12.46 -7.62
N ALA A 482 13.02 -13.75 -7.53
CA ALA A 482 12.17 -14.82 -8.06
C ALA A 482 10.79 -14.84 -7.39
N LEU A 483 10.73 -14.65 -6.07
CA LEU A 483 9.47 -14.55 -5.32
C LEU A 483 8.65 -13.32 -5.75
N GLU A 484 9.30 -12.18 -5.95
CA GLU A 484 8.65 -10.95 -6.41
C GLU A 484 8.09 -11.09 -7.83
N GLY A 485 8.86 -11.66 -8.76
CA GLY A 485 8.39 -11.94 -10.12
C GLY A 485 7.16 -12.85 -10.13
N ALA A 486 7.17 -13.90 -9.32
CA ALA A 486 6.03 -14.80 -9.16
C ALA A 486 4.82 -14.06 -8.56
N LEU A 487 5.02 -13.18 -7.58
CA LEU A 487 3.95 -12.38 -6.98
C LEU A 487 3.31 -11.45 -8.03
N LYS A 488 4.11 -10.68 -8.77
CA LYS A 488 3.61 -9.78 -9.83
C LYS A 488 2.79 -10.51 -10.89
N LEU A 489 3.23 -11.69 -11.29
CA LEU A 489 2.51 -12.46 -12.29
C LEU A 489 1.18 -13.01 -11.76
N LYS A 490 1.12 -13.44 -10.49
CA LYS A 490 -0.13 -13.82 -9.82
C LYS A 490 -1.13 -12.67 -9.74
N GLU A 491 -0.66 -11.51 -9.29
CA GLU A 491 -1.49 -10.33 -9.06
C GLU A 491 -2.14 -9.81 -10.36
N LEU A 492 -1.37 -9.76 -11.44
CA LEU A 492 -1.76 -9.08 -12.68
C LEU A 492 -2.33 -10.01 -13.74
N ALA A 493 -1.69 -11.15 -13.96
CA ALA A 493 -2.05 -12.07 -15.03
C ALA A 493 -2.93 -13.23 -14.58
N TYR A 494 -3.15 -13.38 -13.26
CA TYR A 494 -3.92 -14.47 -12.63
C TYR A 494 -3.37 -15.86 -13.01
N ILE A 495 -2.05 -15.94 -13.19
CA ILE A 495 -1.31 -17.16 -13.46
C ILE A 495 -0.83 -17.75 -12.13
N HIS A 496 -0.97 -19.06 -11.95
CA HIS A 496 -0.37 -19.74 -10.81
C HIS A 496 1.16 -19.71 -10.97
N ALA A 497 1.79 -18.76 -10.30
CA ALA A 497 3.23 -18.55 -10.36
C ALA A 497 3.85 -18.79 -8.97
N GLU A 498 4.96 -19.55 -8.94
CA GLU A 498 5.69 -19.84 -7.71
C GLU A 498 7.18 -19.55 -7.87
N GLY A 499 7.77 -18.96 -6.80
CA GLY A 499 9.19 -18.72 -6.70
C GLY A 499 9.86 -19.74 -5.77
N PHE A 500 10.98 -20.30 -6.22
CA PHE A 500 11.75 -21.27 -5.46
C PHE A 500 13.22 -20.88 -5.33
N ALA A 501 13.82 -21.20 -4.18
CA ALA A 501 15.26 -21.29 -4.08
C ALA A 501 15.74 -22.43 -5.01
N GLY A 502 16.64 -22.15 -5.95
CA GLY A 502 17.03 -23.12 -6.98
C GLY A 502 17.54 -24.45 -6.42
N GLY A 503 18.11 -24.45 -5.20
CA GLY A 503 18.51 -25.67 -4.50
C GLY A 503 17.34 -26.55 -4.06
N GLU A 504 16.23 -25.91 -3.66
CA GLU A 504 15.01 -26.62 -3.18
C GLU A 504 14.22 -27.29 -4.31
N LEU A 505 14.52 -26.96 -5.57
CA LEU A 505 13.82 -27.54 -6.72
C LEU A 505 13.78 -29.08 -6.67
N LYS A 506 14.87 -29.72 -6.25
CA LYS A 506 15.01 -31.18 -6.15
C LYS A 506 14.22 -31.82 -5.00
N HIS A 507 13.77 -31.01 -4.05
CA HIS A 507 13.08 -31.47 -2.85
C HIS A 507 11.55 -31.44 -2.97
N GLY A 508 11.04 -31.48 -4.23
CA GLY A 508 9.61 -31.57 -4.51
C GLY A 508 9.19 -30.77 -5.74
N PRO A 509 9.47 -29.43 -5.83
CA PRO A 509 8.94 -28.58 -6.90
C PRO A 509 9.27 -29.01 -8.32
N ILE A 510 10.35 -29.74 -8.55
CA ILE A 510 10.74 -30.27 -9.86
C ILE A 510 9.68 -31.22 -10.45
N ALA A 511 8.83 -31.79 -9.61
CA ALA A 511 7.71 -32.63 -10.05
C ALA A 511 6.63 -31.84 -10.82
N LEU A 512 6.60 -30.52 -10.70
CA LEU A 512 5.70 -29.63 -11.43
C LEU A 512 6.15 -29.34 -12.87
N ILE A 513 7.38 -29.73 -13.22
CA ILE A 513 7.93 -29.49 -14.55
C ILE A 513 7.39 -30.52 -15.52
N ASP A 514 6.69 -30.06 -16.54
CA ASP A 514 6.21 -30.87 -17.68
C ASP A 514 6.65 -30.19 -18.99
N GLN A 515 6.39 -30.88 -20.10
CA GLN A 515 6.75 -30.40 -21.44
C GLN A 515 6.14 -29.03 -21.72
N GLY A 516 6.98 -28.03 -21.98
CA GLY A 516 6.56 -26.65 -22.27
C GLY A 516 6.32 -25.77 -21.05
N THR A 517 6.53 -26.26 -19.81
CA THR A 517 6.41 -25.43 -18.59
C THR A 517 7.38 -24.25 -18.64
N PRO A 518 6.88 -22.99 -18.56
CA PRO A 518 7.76 -21.82 -18.51
C PRO A 518 8.48 -21.74 -17.15
N VAL A 519 9.79 -21.54 -17.21
CA VAL A 519 10.63 -21.32 -16.03
C VAL A 519 11.47 -20.07 -16.24
N ILE A 520 11.31 -19.08 -15.34
CA ILE A 520 12.11 -17.85 -15.33
C ILE A 520 13.19 -18.01 -14.26
N ALA A 521 14.45 -17.98 -14.67
CA ALA A 521 15.59 -18.14 -13.79
C ALA A 521 16.36 -16.83 -13.66
N ILE A 522 16.67 -16.43 -12.42
CA ILE A 522 17.50 -15.28 -12.10
C ILE A 522 18.94 -15.79 -11.93
N LEU A 523 19.80 -15.47 -12.88
CA LEU A 523 21.21 -15.84 -12.79
C LEU A 523 21.91 -14.85 -11.83
N PRO A 524 22.62 -15.35 -10.80
CA PRO A 524 23.33 -14.47 -9.87
C PRO A 524 24.35 -13.59 -10.58
N ALA A 525 24.47 -12.35 -10.10
CA ALA A 525 25.51 -11.42 -10.55
C ALA A 525 26.78 -11.58 -9.73
N GLY A 526 27.89 -11.17 -10.33
CA GLY A 526 29.21 -11.17 -9.69
C GLY A 526 29.83 -12.57 -9.64
N HIS A 527 31.15 -12.60 -9.68
CA HIS A 527 31.95 -13.82 -9.76
C HIS A 527 32.14 -14.49 -8.38
N GLU A 528 31.04 -14.78 -7.68
CA GLU A 528 31.11 -15.71 -6.54
C GLU A 528 31.14 -17.14 -7.09
N HIS A 529 32.31 -17.67 -7.42
CA HIS A 529 32.57 -18.92 -8.12
C HIS A 529 31.66 -20.11 -7.72
N ALA A 530 31.19 -20.17 -6.48
CA ALA A 530 30.31 -21.24 -6.03
C ALA A 530 28.86 -21.13 -6.58
N LEU A 531 28.38 -19.94 -6.91
CA LEU A 531 27.02 -19.71 -7.43
C LEU A 531 27.00 -19.75 -8.97
N ASP A 532 28.12 -19.42 -9.62
CA ASP A 532 28.26 -19.38 -11.08
C ASP A 532 28.02 -20.77 -11.72
N GLU A 533 28.28 -21.85 -11.00
CA GLU A 533 28.04 -23.21 -11.48
C GLU A 533 26.67 -23.78 -11.06
N LYS A 534 26.10 -23.31 -9.96
CA LYS A 534 24.90 -23.93 -9.34
C LYS A 534 23.60 -23.55 -10.03
N MET A 535 23.46 -22.30 -10.44
CA MET A 535 22.24 -21.88 -11.13
C MET A 535 22.17 -22.45 -12.57
N PRO A 536 23.27 -22.45 -13.38
CA PRO A 536 23.29 -23.17 -14.66
C PRO A 536 22.91 -24.64 -14.51
N SER A 537 23.39 -25.35 -13.48
CA SER A 537 22.98 -26.75 -13.21
C SER A 537 21.46 -26.86 -12.99
N ASN A 538 20.83 -25.95 -12.23
CA ASN A 538 19.36 -25.98 -12.06
C ASN A 538 18.61 -25.69 -13.37
N ILE A 539 19.15 -24.80 -14.22
CA ILE A 539 18.60 -24.53 -15.55
C ILE A 539 18.64 -25.80 -16.42
N GLN A 540 19.75 -26.52 -16.45
CA GLN A 540 19.86 -27.78 -17.19
C GLN A 540 18.91 -28.86 -16.66
N GLU A 541 18.71 -28.94 -15.36
CA GLU A 541 17.80 -29.91 -14.72
C GLU A 541 16.34 -29.71 -15.14
N VAL A 542 15.86 -28.46 -15.18
CA VAL A 542 14.48 -28.17 -15.61
C VAL A 542 14.34 -28.34 -17.12
N LYS A 543 15.34 -27.92 -17.90
CA LYS A 543 15.38 -28.12 -19.35
C LYS A 543 15.32 -29.59 -19.75
N ALA A 544 16.06 -30.45 -19.04
CA ALA A 544 16.06 -31.87 -19.29
C ALA A 544 14.68 -32.56 -19.09
N ARG A 545 13.75 -31.87 -18.42
CA ARG A 545 12.35 -32.29 -18.19
C ARG A 545 11.35 -31.58 -19.11
N GLY A 546 11.84 -30.84 -20.11
CA GLY A 546 11.00 -30.20 -21.10
C GLY A 546 10.58 -28.77 -20.77
N ALA A 547 11.12 -28.15 -19.73
CA ALA A 547 10.85 -26.76 -19.43
C ALA A 547 11.34 -25.81 -20.54
N ARG A 548 10.59 -24.74 -20.77
CA ARG A 548 11.00 -23.59 -21.59
C ARG A 548 11.63 -22.54 -20.67
N VAL A 549 12.93 -22.33 -20.80
CA VAL A 549 13.69 -21.55 -19.83
C VAL A 549 13.99 -20.15 -20.34
N ILE A 550 13.57 -19.16 -19.56
CA ILE A 550 13.91 -17.73 -19.72
C ILE A 550 14.91 -17.39 -18.63
N VAL A 551 16.02 -16.75 -18.97
CA VAL A 551 17.03 -16.35 -17.98
C VAL A 551 17.19 -14.84 -17.96
N ILE A 552 17.14 -14.25 -16.76
CA ILE A 552 17.59 -12.88 -16.52
C ILE A 552 19.04 -12.94 -16.09
N ALA A 553 19.93 -12.29 -16.84
CA ALA A 553 21.35 -12.32 -16.62
C ALA A 553 22.02 -10.99 -16.95
N GLU A 554 23.14 -10.69 -16.28
CA GLU A 554 23.96 -9.53 -16.61
C GLU A 554 24.53 -9.62 -18.03
N GLU A 555 24.83 -8.47 -18.61
CA GLU A 555 25.57 -8.36 -19.85
C GLU A 555 26.91 -9.11 -19.75
N GLY A 556 27.26 -9.85 -20.78
CA GLY A 556 28.49 -10.64 -20.83
C GLY A 556 28.44 -11.97 -20.04
N ALA A 557 27.45 -12.23 -19.19
CA ALA A 557 27.33 -13.50 -18.50
C ALA A 557 27.08 -14.65 -19.47
N HIS A 558 27.80 -15.79 -19.29
CA HIS A 558 27.58 -16.98 -20.08
C HIS A 558 26.31 -17.71 -19.63
N VAL A 559 25.39 -17.97 -20.54
CA VAL A 559 24.09 -18.61 -20.25
C VAL A 559 23.91 -19.81 -21.18
N GLU A 560 23.91 -21.00 -20.60
CA GLU A 560 23.59 -22.23 -21.33
C GLU A 560 22.18 -22.73 -20.96
N GLY A 561 21.51 -23.33 -21.92
CA GLY A 561 20.21 -24.00 -21.68
C GLY A 561 19.01 -23.07 -21.71
N ALA A 562 19.15 -21.78 -21.81
CA ALA A 562 18.05 -20.83 -21.98
C ALA A 562 17.49 -20.86 -23.40
N GLU A 563 16.16 -20.75 -23.52
CA GLU A 563 15.48 -20.44 -24.78
C GLU A 563 15.54 -18.94 -25.08
N HIS A 564 15.40 -18.13 -24.02
CA HIS A 564 15.49 -16.67 -24.09
C HIS A 564 16.36 -16.14 -22.96
N VAL A 565 17.13 -15.09 -23.25
CA VAL A 565 17.97 -14.40 -22.27
C VAL A 565 17.60 -12.91 -22.28
N ILE A 566 17.18 -12.42 -21.11
CA ILE A 566 16.94 -11.01 -20.86
C ILE A 566 18.19 -10.44 -20.21
N ARG A 567 18.82 -9.48 -20.89
CA ARG A 567 20.05 -8.85 -20.39
C ARG A 567 19.76 -7.64 -19.52
N ILE A 568 20.49 -7.56 -18.41
CA ILE A 568 20.49 -6.39 -17.51
C ILE A 568 21.92 -5.85 -17.42
N PRO A 569 22.09 -4.54 -17.16
CA PRO A 569 23.42 -3.94 -16.95
C PRO A 569 24.16 -4.58 -15.78
N ILE A 570 25.49 -4.56 -15.86
CA ILE A 570 26.38 -5.07 -14.82
C ILE A 570 26.28 -4.18 -13.56
N ALA A 571 26.17 -4.80 -12.39
CA ALA A 571 26.18 -4.13 -11.10
C ALA A 571 26.80 -5.03 -10.01
N PRO A 572 27.22 -4.47 -8.86
CA PRO A 572 27.56 -5.30 -7.69
C PRO A 572 26.43 -6.26 -7.33
N ALA A 573 26.77 -7.49 -6.95
CA ALA A 573 25.81 -8.57 -6.75
C ALA A 573 24.64 -8.19 -5.84
N LEU A 574 24.88 -7.43 -4.75
CA LEU A 574 23.84 -6.96 -3.85
C LEU A 574 22.87 -5.93 -4.50
N PHE A 575 23.22 -5.31 -5.62
CA PHE A 575 22.36 -4.35 -6.32
C PHE A 575 21.58 -4.98 -7.47
N GLN A 576 21.90 -6.22 -7.84
CA GLN A 576 21.17 -6.98 -8.86
C GLN A 576 19.65 -7.02 -8.64
N PRO A 577 19.11 -7.15 -7.38
CA PRO A 577 17.66 -7.16 -7.16
C PRO A 577 16.94 -5.95 -7.75
N VAL A 578 17.54 -4.75 -7.68
CA VAL A 578 16.97 -3.53 -8.24
C VAL A 578 16.82 -3.66 -9.76
N LEU A 579 17.87 -4.14 -10.45
CA LEU A 579 17.88 -4.25 -11.90
C LEU A 579 17.06 -5.45 -12.41
N ALA A 580 17.19 -6.61 -11.76
CA ALA A 580 16.51 -7.84 -12.19
C ALA A 580 14.99 -7.81 -11.95
N THR A 581 14.51 -6.99 -11.03
CA THR A 581 13.06 -6.82 -10.78
C THR A 581 12.37 -6.06 -11.91
N VAL A 582 13.03 -5.09 -12.54
CA VAL A 582 12.43 -4.25 -13.61
C VAL A 582 11.88 -5.07 -14.77
N PRO A 583 12.65 -5.96 -15.43
CA PRO A 583 12.11 -6.77 -16.52
C PRO A 583 11.00 -7.73 -16.07
N LEU A 584 10.99 -8.18 -14.82
CA LEU A 584 9.90 -9.01 -14.27
C LEU A 584 8.60 -8.23 -14.12
N GLN A 585 8.67 -6.97 -13.71
CA GLN A 585 7.51 -6.08 -13.64
C GLN A 585 6.95 -5.81 -15.05
N VAL A 586 7.81 -5.53 -16.02
CA VAL A 586 7.41 -5.35 -17.43
C VAL A 586 6.80 -6.63 -17.98
N PHE A 587 7.40 -7.80 -17.71
CA PHE A 587 6.86 -9.09 -18.14
C PHE A 587 5.46 -9.35 -17.57
N ALA A 588 5.25 -9.10 -16.28
CA ALA A 588 3.95 -9.29 -15.64
C ALA A 588 2.90 -8.31 -16.16
N TYR A 589 3.28 -7.03 -16.38
CA TYR A 589 2.43 -6.00 -16.98
C TYR A 589 2.00 -6.41 -18.40
N GLU A 590 2.94 -6.72 -19.29
CA GLU A 590 2.64 -7.09 -20.68
C GLU A 590 1.83 -8.40 -20.75
N MET A 591 2.09 -9.36 -19.86
CA MET A 591 1.30 -10.58 -19.74
C MET A 591 -0.17 -10.29 -19.41
N ALA A 592 -0.40 -9.38 -18.47
CA ALA A 592 -1.76 -8.97 -18.09
C ALA A 592 -2.47 -8.25 -19.24
N VAL A 593 -1.78 -7.36 -19.95
CA VAL A 593 -2.31 -6.65 -21.12
C VAL A 593 -2.70 -7.62 -22.23
N VAL A 594 -1.83 -8.58 -22.57
CA VAL A 594 -2.12 -9.60 -23.60
C VAL A 594 -3.32 -10.48 -23.21
N ARG A 595 -3.52 -10.74 -21.91
CA ARG A 595 -4.67 -11.49 -21.39
C ARG A 595 -5.94 -10.65 -21.24
N GLY A 596 -5.88 -9.34 -21.50
CA GLY A 596 -7.02 -8.42 -21.38
C GLY A 596 -7.42 -8.11 -19.94
N ASN A 597 -6.51 -8.27 -18.98
CA ASN A 597 -6.74 -7.97 -17.56
C ASN A 597 -6.58 -6.47 -17.29
N ASP A 598 -7.26 -5.98 -16.26
CA ASP A 598 -7.05 -4.63 -15.72
C ASP A 598 -5.75 -4.63 -14.90
N VAL A 599 -4.72 -3.92 -15.36
CA VAL A 599 -3.40 -3.89 -14.72
C VAL A 599 -3.32 -2.91 -13.55
N ASP A 600 -4.16 -1.86 -13.57
CA ASP A 600 -4.19 -0.85 -12.52
C ASP A 600 -5.04 -1.31 -11.33
N GLN A 601 -6.13 -2.04 -11.61
CA GLN A 601 -7.10 -2.54 -10.65
C GLN A 601 -7.35 -4.04 -10.83
N PRO A 602 -6.36 -4.91 -10.55
CA PRO A 602 -6.53 -6.34 -10.71
C PRO A 602 -7.58 -6.87 -9.72
N ARG A 603 -8.39 -7.84 -10.18
CA ARG A 603 -9.50 -8.40 -9.39
C ARG A 603 -9.04 -8.93 -8.03
N ASN A 604 -9.89 -8.79 -7.01
CA ASN A 604 -9.68 -9.30 -5.65
C ASN A 604 -8.44 -8.71 -4.93
N LEU A 605 -7.91 -7.59 -5.39
CA LEU A 605 -6.77 -6.91 -4.77
C LEU A 605 -7.08 -5.44 -4.48
N ALA A 606 -6.55 -4.93 -3.40
CA ALA A 606 -6.59 -3.52 -3.04
C ALA A 606 -5.17 -2.99 -2.83
N LYS A 607 -4.93 -1.70 -3.13
CA LYS A 607 -3.60 -1.06 -2.99
C LYS A 607 -3.06 -1.14 -1.57
N SER A 608 -3.92 -1.04 -0.57
CA SER A 608 -3.54 -1.17 0.85
C SER A 608 -4.58 -2.01 1.58
N VAL A 609 -4.13 -2.96 2.38
CA VAL A 609 -4.98 -3.80 3.22
C VAL A 609 -5.03 -3.18 4.61
N THR A 610 -6.18 -2.57 4.96
CA THR A 610 -6.39 -1.83 6.23
C THR A 610 -7.36 -2.53 7.17
N VAL A 611 -7.60 -3.79 6.92
CA VAL A 611 -8.40 -4.70 7.75
C VAL A 611 -7.58 -5.96 8.02
N GLU A 612 -7.80 -6.61 9.16
CA GLU A 612 -7.28 -7.95 9.47
C GLU A 612 -8.19 -9.02 8.90
#